data_b12eb512dd5b0859300cd8ebd2f229fc
#
_entry.id   b12eb512dd5b0859300cd8ebd2f229fc
#
_cell.length_a   1.000
_cell.length_b   1.000
_cell.length_c   1.000
_cell.angle_alpha   90.00
_cell.angle_beta   90.00
_cell.angle_gamma   90.00
#
_symmetry.space_group_name_H-M   'P 1'
#
loop_
_entity.id
_entity.type
_entity.pdbx_description
1 polymer ?
#
loop_
_entity_poly.entity_id
_entity_poly.type
_entity_poly.pdbx_seq_one_letter_code
_entity_poly.pdbx_strand_id
1 'polypeptide(L)'
;MPDTGVVANRFAVPVNREAVAKNWAERGYDCRSFTDPPRQEWNGFVHSTNELITVVEGRLKLLIEEKILILGPGDEAFIPRHMRHSVHNIHDGTTHWLFGYD
;
A
#
# COMPACT_ATOMS: atom_id res chain seq x y z
N MET A 1 17.45 -8.25 -6.24
CA MET A 1 16.11 -8.84 -6.32
C MET A 1 15.09 -7.91 -5.72
N PRO A 2 14.03 -7.60 -6.44
CA PRO A 2 12.98 -6.76 -5.86
C PRO A 2 12.37 -7.44 -4.64
N ASP A 3 12.19 -6.68 -3.58
CA ASP A 3 11.56 -7.18 -2.37
C ASP A 3 10.10 -6.76 -2.36
N THR A 4 9.19 -7.75 -2.41
CA THR A 4 7.75 -7.53 -2.35
C THR A 4 7.21 -7.82 -0.96
N GLY A 5 8.07 -7.81 0.04
CA GLY A 5 7.65 -8.07 1.42
C GLY A 5 6.98 -6.87 2.06
N VAL A 6 6.42 -7.10 3.25
CA VAL A 6 5.84 -6.07 4.09
C VAL A 6 6.87 -5.66 5.14
N VAL A 7 7.03 -4.35 5.32
CA VAL A 7 7.76 -3.82 6.48
C VAL A 7 6.71 -3.49 7.53
N ALA A 8 6.58 -4.37 8.53
CA ALA A 8 5.61 -4.20 9.59
C ALA A 8 5.98 -3.01 10.47
N ASN A 9 4.97 -2.26 10.86
CA ASN A 9 5.12 -1.13 11.79
C ASN A 9 6.14 -0.08 11.31
N ARG A 10 6.18 0.12 10.00
CA ARG A 10 7.04 1.17 9.41
C ARG A 10 6.69 2.53 9.96
N PHE A 11 5.40 2.78 10.17
CA PHE A 11 4.90 4.04 10.70
C PHE A 11 4.15 3.80 12.01
N ALA A 12 4.29 4.75 12.94
CA ALA A 12 3.56 4.72 14.20
C ALA A 12 2.05 4.85 13.95
N VAL A 13 1.25 4.24 14.81
CA VAL A 13 -0.20 4.39 14.76
C VAL A 13 -0.68 5.25 15.94
N PRO A 14 -1.70 6.10 15.73
CA PRO A 14 -2.42 6.32 14.47
C PRO A 14 -1.50 6.91 13.40
N VAL A 15 -1.69 6.45 12.15
CA VAL A 15 -0.80 6.85 11.06
C VAL A 15 -1.04 8.32 10.71
N ASN A 16 0.04 9.08 10.63
CA ASN A 16 0.02 10.48 10.26
C ASN A 16 0.40 10.59 8.77
N ARG A 17 -0.56 11.03 7.95
CA ARG A 17 -0.37 11.14 6.51
C ARG A 17 0.82 12.03 6.14
N GLU A 18 1.00 13.13 6.85
CA GLU A 18 2.09 14.06 6.55
C GLU A 18 3.45 13.42 6.81
N ALA A 19 3.56 12.61 7.87
CA ALA A 19 4.78 11.88 8.16
C ALA A 19 5.10 10.85 7.08
N VAL A 20 4.09 10.16 6.57
CA VAL A 20 4.25 9.20 5.47
C VAL A 20 4.69 9.94 4.21
N ALA A 21 4.01 11.03 3.88
CA ALA A 21 4.32 11.81 2.68
C ALA A 21 5.76 12.33 2.71
N LYS A 22 6.22 12.80 3.86
CA LYS A 22 7.58 13.28 4.03
C LYS A 22 8.60 12.15 3.85
N ASN A 23 8.34 11.02 4.49
CA ASN A 23 9.21 9.85 4.37
C ASN A 23 9.33 9.39 2.92
N TRP A 24 8.20 9.31 2.24
CA TRP A 24 8.16 8.85 0.85
C TRP A 24 8.81 9.86 -0.10
N ALA A 25 8.60 11.16 0.14
CA ALA A 25 9.23 12.20 -0.68
C ALA A 25 10.76 12.12 -0.61
N GLU A 26 11.30 11.83 0.56
CA GLU A 26 12.74 11.67 0.74
C GLU A 26 13.29 10.45 -0.01
N ARG A 27 12.42 9.51 -0.34
CA ARG A 27 12.76 8.30 -1.10
C ARG A 27 12.38 8.40 -2.58
N GLY A 28 11.85 9.57 -3.01
CA GLY A 28 11.51 9.81 -4.41
C GLY A 28 10.10 9.43 -4.80
N TYR A 29 9.17 9.30 -3.86
CA TYR A 29 7.78 8.91 -4.12
C TYR A 29 6.82 10.04 -3.78
N ASP A 30 5.74 10.14 -4.56
CA ASP A 30 4.61 10.98 -4.16
C ASP A 30 3.76 10.25 -3.10
N CYS A 31 2.69 10.89 -2.64
CA CYS A 31 1.79 10.29 -1.65
C CYS A 31 0.36 10.71 -1.97
N ARG A 32 -0.46 9.73 -2.25
CA ARG A 32 -1.86 9.91 -2.59
C ARG A 32 -2.71 9.11 -1.61
N SER A 33 -3.95 9.51 -1.41
CA SER A 33 -4.83 8.78 -0.51
C SER A 33 -6.02 8.20 -1.25
N PHE A 34 -6.49 7.07 -0.74
CA PHE A 34 -7.65 6.39 -1.28
C PHE A 34 -8.49 5.82 -0.13
N THR A 35 -9.79 5.76 -0.37
CA THR A 35 -10.74 5.26 0.63
C THR A 35 -11.65 4.27 -0.07
N ASP A 36 -11.61 3.01 0.37
CA ASP A 36 -12.37 1.93 -0.25
C ASP A 36 -13.46 1.43 0.70
N PRO A 37 -14.68 1.22 0.19
CA PRO A 37 -15.72 0.55 0.97
C PRO A 37 -15.37 -0.93 1.18
N PRO A 38 -16.07 -1.61 2.08
CA PRO A 38 -15.83 -3.04 2.29
C PRO A 38 -15.92 -3.83 0.99
N ARG A 39 -15.03 -4.79 0.83
CA ARG A 39 -14.96 -5.71 -0.30
C ARG A 39 -14.56 -5.09 -1.64
N GLN A 40 -14.16 -3.83 -1.66
CA GLN A 40 -13.67 -3.22 -2.89
C GLN A 40 -12.41 -3.97 -3.36
N GLU A 41 -12.38 -4.28 -4.66
CA GLU A 41 -11.23 -4.95 -5.28
C GLU A 41 -10.76 -4.17 -6.48
N TRP A 42 -9.45 -4.00 -6.56
CA TRP A 42 -8.78 -3.42 -7.72
C TRP A 42 -7.85 -4.49 -8.26
N ASN A 43 -8.12 -5.00 -9.46
CA ASN A 43 -7.44 -6.18 -9.96
C ASN A 43 -6.63 -5.94 -11.22
N GLY A 44 -5.49 -6.60 -11.30
CA GLY A 44 -4.74 -6.74 -12.53
C GLY A 44 -4.00 -5.49 -12.99
N PHE A 45 -3.54 -4.65 -12.08
CA PHE A 45 -2.77 -3.45 -12.43
C PHE A 45 -1.32 -3.77 -12.72
N VAL A 46 -0.76 -3.06 -13.69
CA VAL A 46 0.66 -3.07 -13.98
C VAL A 46 1.08 -1.62 -14.20
N HIS A 47 2.09 -1.17 -13.48
CA HIS A 47 2.59 0.20 -13.60
C HIS A 47 4.03 0.22 -14.08
N SER A 48 4.41 1.28 -14.78
CA SER A 48 5.80 1.50 -15.19
C SER A 48 6.65 2.13 -14.09
N THR A 49 6.05 2.39 -12.94
CA THR A 49 6.70 2.96 -11.78
C THR A 49 6.71 1.97 -10.63
N ASN A 50 7.64 2.12 -9.69
CA ASN A 50 7.56 1.42 -8.41
C ASN A 50 6.47 2.08 -7.58
N GLU A 51 5.89 1.32 -6.65
CA GLU A 51 4.81 1.80 -5.80
C GLU A 51 5.05 1.44 -4.34
N LEU A 52 4.71 2.37 -3.45
CA LEU A 52 4.65 2.11 -2.01
C LEU A 52 3.20 2.19 -1.57
N ILE A 53 2.81 1.32 -0.64
CA ILE A 53 1.46 1.31 -0.05
C ILE A 53 1.59 1.22 1.47
N THR A 54 0.77 2.01 2.18
CA THR A 54 0.57 1.83 3.62
C THR A 54 -0.90 2.04 3.97
N VAL A 55 -1.35 1.41 5.04
CA VAL A 55 -2.73 1.52 5.51
C VAL A 55 -2.79 2.53 6.66
N VAL A 56 -3.77 3.43 6.62
CA VAL A 56 -4.06 4.34 7.72
C VAL A 56 -5.06 3.70 8.67
N GLU A 57 -6.20 3.23 8.13
CA GLU A 57 -7.24 2.53 8.88
C GLU A 57 -7.77 1.39 8.03
N GLY A 58 -7.99 0.23 8.64
CA GLY A 58 -8.55 -0.93 7.97
C GLY A 58 -7.51 -1.99 7.68
N ARG A 59 -7.69 -2.71 6.58
CA ARG A 59 -6.83 -3.84 6.24
C ARG A 59 -6.88 -4.13 4.76
N LEU A 60 -5.71 -4.33 4.16
CA LEU A 60 -5.60 -4.65 2.74
C LEU A 60 -4.95 -6.01 2.55
N LYS A 61 -5.39 -6.71 1.51
CA LYS A 61 -4.69 -7.86 0.96
C LYS A 61 -4.12 -7.43 -0.39
N LEU A 62 -2.81 -7.58 -0.56
CA LEU A 62 -2.15 -7.34 -1.83
C LEU A 62 -1.80 -8.68 -2.46
N LEU A 63 -2.11 -8.78 -3.75
CA LEU A 63 -1.70 -9.92 -4.57
C LEU A 63 -0.67 -9.37 -5.55
N ILE A 64 0.59 -9.77 -5.38
CA ILE A 64 1.68 -9.29 -6.24
C ILE A 64 2.25 -10.52 -6.92
N GLU A 65 1.94 -10.68 -8.21
CA GLU A 65 2.17 -11.91 -8.96
C GLU A 65 1.52 -13.08 -8.20
N GLU A 66 2.30 -14.02 -7.69
CA GLU A 66 1.80 -15.16 -6.92
C GLU A 66 1.88 -14.95 -5.41
N LYS A 67 2.39 -13.79 -4.96
CA LYS A 67 2.61 -13.52 -3.56
C LYS A 67 1.41 -12.82 -2.95
N ILE A 68 1.03 -13.23 -1.75
CA ILE A 68 -0.06 -12.61 -0.99
C ILE A 68 0.54 -11.91 0.22
N LEU A 69 0.21 -10.62 0.38
CA LEU A 69 0.66 -9.81 1.51
C LEU A 69 -0.56 -9.22 2.21
N ILE A 70 -0.52 -9.20 3.54
CA ILE A 70 -1.59 -8.59 4.35
C ILE A 70 -1.00 -7.38 5.05
N LEU A 71 -1.66 -6.23 4.91
CA LEU A 71 -1.26 -4.98 5.54
C LEU A 71 -2.32 -4.49 6.50
N GLY A 72 -1.88 -4.14 7.71
CA GLY A 72 -2.66 -3.37 8.66
C GLY A 72 -2.09 -1.96 8.80
N PRO A 73 -2.67 -1.13 9.70
CA PRO A 73 -2.21 0.24 9.88
C PRO A 73 -0.71 0.32 10.19
N GLY A 74 -0.01 1.18 9.47
CA GLY A 74 1.41 1.42 9.65
C GLY A 74 2.34 0.48 8.91
N ASP A 75 1.81 -0.59 8.32
CA ASP A 75 2.61 -1.52 7.52
C ASP A 75 2.85 -0.94 6.13
N GLU A 76 4.05 -1.12 5.60
CA GLU A 76 4.37 -0.63 4.26
C GLU A 76 4.72 -1.80 3.34
N ALA A 77 4.18 -1.78 2.13
CA ALA A 77 4.52 -2.74 1.09
C ALA A 77 5.18 -2.03 -0.08
N PHE A 78 6.06 -2.75 -0.77
CA PHE A 78 6.73 -2.29 -1.98
C PHE A 78 6.29 -3.15 -3.15
N ILE A 79 5.82 -2.49 -4.23
CA ILE A 79 5.43 -3.16 -5.46
C ILE A 79 6.40 -2.72 -6.55
N PRO A 80 7.25 -3.62 -7.06
CA PRO A 80 8.17 -3.28 -8.14
C PRO A 80 7.43 -2.91 -9.42
N ARG A 81 8.04 -2.03 -10.22
CA ARG A 81 7.50 -1.68 -11.55
C ARG A 81 7.31 -2.94 -12.40
N HIS A 82 6.33 -2.88 -13.30
CA HIS A 82 6.00 -3.94 -14.27
C HIS A 82 5.48 -5.23 -13.65
N MET A 83 5.27 -5.26 -12.34
CA MET A 83 4.75 -6.44 -11.67
C MET A 83 3.24 -6.33 -11.50
N ARG A 84 2.51 -7.34 -12.00
CA ARG A 84 1.05 -7.37 -11.91
C ARG A 84 0.61 -7.50 -10.46
N HIS A 85 -0.36 -6.68 -10.07
CA HIS A 85 -0.82 -6.70 -8.68
C HIS A 85 -2.30 -6.36 -8.57
N SER A 86 -2.87 -6.74 -7.43
CA SER A 86 -4.25 -6.44 -7.07
C SER A 86 -4.31 -5.97 -5.63
N VAL A 87 -5.29 -5.12 -5.31
CA VAL A 87 -5.48 -4.57 -3.97
C VAL A 87 -6.93 -4.87 -3.56
N HIS A 88 -7.10 -5.58 -2.45
CA HIS A 88 -8.42 -5.95 -1.95
C HIS A 88 -8.62 -5.42 -0.54
N ASN A 89 -9.75 -4.73 -0.32
CA ASN A 89 -10.16 -4.36 1.03
C ASN A 89 -10.77 -5.59 1.72
N ILE A 90 -10.07 -6.10 2.72
CA ILE A 90 -10.53 -7.27 3.49
C ILE A 90 -11.02 -6.90 4.87
N HIS A 91 -11.18 -5.60 5.14
CA HIS A 91 -11.72 -5.10 6.39
C HIS A 91 -13.26 -5.09 6.34
N ASP A 92 -13.90 -5.25 7.49
CA ASP A 92 -15.37 -5.21 7.61
C ASP A 92 -15.96 -3.82 7.34
N GLY A 93 -15.14 -2.80 7.43
CA GLY A 93 -15.50 -1.42 7.15
C GLY A 93 -14.67 -0.82 6.05
N THR A 94 -14.71 0.50 5.97
CA THR A 94 -13.91 1.27 5.03
C THR A 94 -12.43 1.13 5.36
N THR A 95 -11.59 0.97 4.35
CA THR A 95 -10.14 1.04 4.50
C THR A 95 -9.64 2.33 3.88
N HIS A 96 -8.90 3.11 4.67
CA HIS A 96 -8.21 4.30 4.21
C HIS A 96 -6.73 3.96 4.06
N TRP A 97 -6.19 4.16 2.87
CA TRP A 97 -4.80 3.79 2.57
C TRP A 97 -4.11 4.84 1.73
N LEU A 98 -2.80 4.83 1.79
CA LEU A 98 -1.94 5.75 1.06
C LEU A 98 -1.12 4.96 0.05
N PHE A 99 -0.88 5.56 -1.11
CA PHE A 99 -0.03 4.96 -2.12
C PHE A 99 0.78 6.04 -2.81
N GLY A 100 1.96 5.66 -3.31
CA GLY A 100 2.83 6.60 -3.99
C GLY A 100 3.62 5.92 -5.08
N TYR A 101 3.94 6.69 -6.10
CA TYR A 101 4.76 6.25 -7.25
C TYR A 101 6.05 7.04 -7.30
N ASP A 102 7.13 6.39 -7.76
CA ASP A 102 8.39 7.10 -7.97
C ASP A 102 8.46 7.83 -9.30
#